data_01b4dc776246d0984992837ca2a2ab54
#
_entry.id   01b4dc776246d0984992837ca2a2ab54
#
_cell.length_a   1.000
_cell.length_b   1.000
_cell.length_c   1.000
_cell.angle_alpha   90.00
_cell.angle_beta   90.00
_cell.angle_gamma   90.00
#
_symmetry.space_group_name_H-M   'P 1'
#
loop_
_entity.id
_entity.type
_entity.pdbx_description
1 polymer ?
#
loop_
_entity_poly.entity_id
_entity_poly.type
_entity_poly.pdbx_seq_one_letter_code
_entity_poly.pdbx_strand_id
1 'polypeptide(L)'
;RARFDQAGLMLRIDHENYIKAGIEYVDGKFNLSTVVTHHTSDWSVITLENPVPYVWIKAVRRLDAVEIFYSFDDINYTMMRNAWLQDNIPVKVGVMAASPDGTGFKATFEHFKVKHLPDQRRLEWLKKNAE
;
A
#
# COMPACT_ATOMS: atom_id res chain seq x y z
N ARG A 1 -13.67 -15.40 -6.58
CA ARG A 1 -13.39 -14.29 -5.64
C ARG A 1 -13.99 -14.61 -4.29
N ALA A 2 -13.13 -14.93 -3.36
CA ALA A 2 -13.53 -15.19 -1.99
C ALA A 2 -13.34 -13.94 -1.13
N ARG A 3 -14.05 -13.88 -0.01
CA ARG A 3 -13.89 -12.77 0.94
C ARG A 3 -12.43 -12.65 1.38
N PHE A 4 -11.92 -11.42 1.42
CA PHE A 4 -10.55 -11.07 1.76
C PHE A 4 -9.49 -11.51 0.75
N ASP A 5 -9.85 -11.98 -0.44
CA ASP A 5 -8.89 -12.12 -1.53
C ASP A 5 -8.21 -10.78 -1.77
N GLN A 6 -6.88 -10.72 -1.74
CA GLN A 6 -6.15 -9.47 -1.77
C GLN A 6 -4.83 -9.58 -2.52
N ALA A 7 -4.43 -8.50 -3.15
CA ALA A 7 -3.15 -8.38 -3.85
C ALA A 7 -2.67 -6.94 -3.84
N GLY A 8 -1.37 -6.73 -3.70
CA GLY A 8 -0.79 -5.39 -3.67
C GLY A 8 0.67 -5.37 -3.29
N LEU A 9 1.10 -4.23 -2.75
CA LEU A 9 2.44 -4.03 -2.22
C LEU A 9 2.53 -4.46 -0.75
N MET A 10 3.73 -4.86 -0.35
CA MET A 10 4.03 -5.13 1.04
C MET A 10 5.37 -4.52 1.41
N LEU A 11 5.39 -3.79 2.52
CA LEU A 11 6.59 -3.31 3.19
C LEU A 11 6.69 -4.04 4.51
N ARG A 12 7.77 -4.82 4.71
CA ARG A 12 7.86 -5.73 5.84
C ARG A 12 9.17 -5.56 6.60
N ILE A 13 9.08 -5.32 7.89
CA ILE A 13 10.21 -5.39 8.83
C ILE A 13 10.34 -6.84 9.32
N ASP A 14 9.26 -7.39 9.88
CA ASP A 14 9.16 -8.76 10.35
C ASP A 14 7.69 -9.24 10.31
N HIS A 15 7.40 -10.41 10.87
CA HIS A 15 6.06 -11.00 10.83
C HIS A 15 5.01 -10.25 11.68
N GLU A 16 5.44 -9.33 12.54
CA GLU A 16 4.55 -8.54 13.39
C GLU A 16 4.56 -7.05 13.05
N ASN A 17 5.41 -6.63 12.10
CA ASN A 17 5.56 -5.22 11.71
C ASN A 17 5.64 -5.12 10.18
N TYR A 18 4.53 -4.74 9.55
CA TYR A 18 4.44 -4.63 8.11
C TYR A 18 3.27 -3.76 7.68
N ILE A 19 3.30 -3.34 6.43
CA ILE A 19 2.20 -2.64 5.77
C ILE A 19 1.87 -3.39 4.49
N LYS A 20 0.60 -3.63 4.26
CA LYS A 20 0.06 -4.14 2.98
C LYS A 20 -0.88 -3.10 2.40
N ALA A 21 -0.79 -2.85 1.10
CA ALA A 21 -1.67 -1.92 0.41
C ALA A 21 -1.97 -2.42 -1.01
N GLY A 22 -3.22 -2.42 -1.37
CA GLY A 22 -3.65 -2.87 -2.69
C GLY A 22 -5.15 -3.02 -2.81
N ILE A 23 -5.57 -4.01 -3.56
CA ILE A 23 -6.98 -4.34 -3.76
C ILE A 23 -7.35 -5.52 -2.86
N GLU A 24 -8.50 -5.40 -2.22
CA GLU A 24 -9.09 -6.46 -1.40
C GLU A 24 -10.57 -6.63 -1.72
N TYR A 25 -11.01 -7.88 -1.87
CA TYR A 25 -12.39 -8.21 -2.14
C TYR A 25 -13.14 -8.41 -0.82
N VAL A 26 -14.08 -7.51 -0.51
CA VAL A 26 -14.84 -7.53 0.74
C VAL A 26 -16.30 -7.22 0.43
N ASP A 27 -17.20 -8.04 0.97
CA ASP A 27 -18.65 -7.84 0.86
C ASP A 27 -19.13 -7.68 -0.59
N GLY A 28 -18.58 -8.49 -1.49
CA GLY A 28 -18.95 -8.50 -2.90
C GLY A 28 -18.40 -7.35 -3.73
N LYS A 29 -17.48 -6.55 -3.18
CA LYS A 29 -16.93 -5.39 -3.87
C LYS A 29 -15.41 -5.36 -3.77
N PHE A 30 -14.78 -4.72 -4.74
CA PHE A 30 -13.37 -4.37 -4.66
C PHE A 30 -13.19 -3.14 -3.79
N ASN A 31 -12.16 -3.17 -2.98
CA ASN A 31 -11.78 -2.06 -2.11
C ASN A 31 -10.30 -1.76 -2.28
N LEU A 32 -9.95 -0.48 -2.24
CA LEU A 32 -8.56 -0.08 -1.98
C LEU A 32 -8.34 -0.27 -0.49
N SER A 33 -7.37 -1.09 -0.14
CA SER A 33 -7.17 -1.55 1.23
C SER A 33 -5.75 -1.27 1.69
N THR A 34 -5.62 -0.85 2.94
CA THR A 34 -4.34 -0.76 3.64
C THR A 34 -4.46 -1.47 4.98
N VAL A 35 -3.50 -2.32 5.28
CA VAL A 35 -3.35 -2.96 6.59
C VAL A 35 -2.00 -2.56 7.16
N VAL A 36 -2.02 -1.92 8.32
CA VAL A 36 -0.81 -1.54 9.06
C VAL A 36 -0.74 -2.40 10.30
N THR A 37 0.27 -3.25 10.39
CA THR A 37 0.42 -4.18 11.50
C THR A 37 1.62 -3.80 12.35
N HIS A 38 1.38 -3.62 13.65
CA HIS A 38 2.38 -3.45 14.71
C HIS A 38 1.89 -4.32 15.87
N HIS A 39 2.18 -5.61 15.83
CA HIS A 39 1.59 -6.67 16.67
C HIS A 39 0.08 -6.82 16.42
N THR A 40 -0.66 -5.73 16.41
CA THR A 40 -2.08 -5.69 16.06
C THR A 40 -2.25 -5.01 14.70
N SER A 41 -3.31 -5.38 13.99
CA SER A 41 -3.57 -4.87 12.64
C SER A 41 -4.59 -3.75 12.66
N ASP A 42 -4.26 -2.69 11.94
CA ASP A 42 -5.10 -1.51 11.70
C ASP A 42 -5.49 -1.54 10.23
N TRP A 43 -6.77 -1.65 9.95
CA TRP A 43 -7.30 -1.88 8.60
C TRP A 43 -8.15 -0.71 8.13
N SER A 44 -7.91 -0.25 6.91
CA SER A 44 -8.70 0.80 6.28
C SER A 44 -9.02 0.45 4.84
N VAL A 45 -10.23 0.80 4.40
CA VAL A 45 -10.72 0.49 3.06
C VAL A 45 -11.44 1.67 2.43
N ILE A 46 -11.32 1.76 1.10
CA ILE A 46 -12.14 2.64 0.27
C ILE A 46 -12.84 1.74 -0.73
N THR A 47 -14.15 1.64 -0.62
CA THR A 47 -14.96 0.79 -1.50
C THR A 47 -15.04 1.41 -2.89
N LEU A 48 -14.75 0.63 -3.91
CA LEU A 48 -14.91 1.03 -5.30
C LEU A 48 -16.33 0.67 -5.76
N GLU A 49 -17.04 1.63 -6.35
CA GLU A 49 -18.38 1.40 -6.86
C GLU A 49 -18.39 0.46 -8.06
N ASN A 50 -17.36 0.56 -8.90
CA ASN A 50 -17.22 -0.27 -10.09
C ASN A 50 -15.90 -1.04 -10.06
N PRO A 51 -15.88 -2.28 -10.57
CA PRO A 51 -14.64 -3.01 -10.74
C PRO A 51 -13.68 -2.24 -11.66
N VAL A 52 -12.38 -2.32 -11.39
CA VAL A 52 -11.34 -1.75 -12.24
C VAL A 52 -10.44 -2.87 -12.73
N PRO A 53 -9.94 -2.80 -14.00
CA PRO A 53 -9.08 -3.85 -14.54
C PRO A 53 -7.72 -3.89 -13.86
N TYR A 54 -7.23 -2.75 -13.38
CA TYR A 54 -5.93 -2.63 -12.70
C TYR A 54 -5.90 -1.35 -11.87
N VAL A 55 -4.93 -1.27 -10.98
CA VAL A 55 -4.65 -0.10 -10.17
C VAL A 55 -3.15 0.02 -9.96
N TRP A 56 -2.66 1.25 -9.97
CA TRP A 56 -1.29 1.57 -9.56
C TRP A 56 -1.28 1.88 -8.06
N ILE A 57 -0.38 1.22 -7.35
CA ILE A 57 -0.13 1.49 -5.93
C ILE A 57 1.29 1.98 -5.78
N LYS A 58 1.46 3.08 -5.06
CA LYS A 58 2.76 3.68 -4.78
C LYS A 58 2.90 3.90 -3.28
N ALA A 59 4.00 3.46 -2.72
CA ALA A 59 4.35 3.72 -1.32
C ALA A 59 5.63 4.54 -1.28
N VAL A 60 5.63 5.59 -0.46
CA VAL A 60 6.78 6.48 -0.28
C VAL A 60 7.13 6.52 1.20
N ARG A 61 8.32 6.02 1.56
CA ARG A 61 8.81 6.10 2.93
C ARG A 61 9.55 7.40 3.15
N ARG A 62 9.08 8.18 4.12
CA ARG A 62 9.70 9.44 4.55
C ARG A 62 9.94 9.37 6.05
N LEU A 63 11.17 9.03 6.46
CA LEU A 63 11.51 8.78 7.86
C LEU A 63 10.62 7.66 8.43
N ASP A 64 9.80 7.96 9.43
CA ASP A 64 8.89 6.98 10.03
C ASP A 64 7.48 7.01 9.42
N ALA A 65 7.26 7.79 8.36
CA ALA A 65 5.99 7.85 7.66
C ALA A 65 6.06 7.05 6.36
N VAL A 66 5.00 6.31 6.07
CA VAL A 66 4.80 5.67 4.78
C VAL A 66 3.53 6.23 4.17
N GLU A 67 3.70 7.01 3.12
CA GLU A 67 2.59 7.59 2.36
C GLU A 67 2.20 6.60 1.26
N ILE A 68 0.93 6.23 1.20
CA ILE A 68 0.41 5.26 0.24
C ILE A 68 -0.58 5.95 -0.68
N PHE A 69 -0.34 5.79 -1.97
CA PHE A 69 -1.12 6.41 -3.03
C PHE A 69 -1.69 5.36 -3.96
N TYR A 70 -2.79 5.68 -4.60
CA TYR A 70 -3.34 4.89 -5.69
C TYR A 70 -3.59 5.76 -6.92
N SER A 71 -3.64 5.12 -8.07
CA SER A 71 -4.00 5.75 -9.34
C SER A 71 -4.63 4.72 -10.27
N PHE A 72 -5.53 5.19 -11.14
CA PHE A 72 -6.11 4.38 -12.19
C PHE A 72 -5.51 4.67 -13.57
N ASP A 73 -4.61 5.65 -13.66
CA ASP A 73 -4.02 6.10 -14.94
C ASP A 73 -2.49 6.27 -14.90
N ASP A 74 -1.86 6.00 -13.74
CA ASP A 74 -0.42 6.20 -13.48
C ASP A 74 0.02 7.67 -13.64
N ILE A 75 -0.90 8.59 -13.64
CA ILE A 75 -0.63 10.03 -13.79
C ILE A 75 -1.14 10.78 -12.57
N ASN A 76 -2.41 10.59 -12.24
CA ASN A 76 -3.07 11.25 -11.13
C ASN A 76 -3.12 10.31 -9.93
N TYR A 77 -2.33 10.61 -8.91
CA TYR A 77 -2.25 9.84 -7.68
C TYR A 77 -2.98 10.52 -6.54
N THR A 78 -3.69 9.73 -5.77
CA THR A 78 -4.40 10.18 -4.58
C THR A 78 -3.86 9.42 -3.38
N MET A 79 -3.57 10.13 -2.29
CA MET A 79 -3.16 9.47 -1.04
C MET A 79 -4.35 8.74 -0.43
N MET A 80 -4.17 7.44 -0.16
CA MET A 80 -5.18 6.63 0.50
C MET A 80 -4.87 6.41 1.97
N ARG A 81 -3.61 6.49 2.36
CA ARG A 81 -3.20 6.31 3.76
C ARG A 81 -1.84 6.95 4.00
N ASN A 82 -1.67 7.53 5.19
CA ASN A 82 -0.37 7.89 5.74
C ASN A 82 -0.17 7.06 7.02
N ALA A 83 0.76 6.13 6.97
CA ALA A 83 0.98 5.16 8.04
C ALA A 83 2.32 5.41 8.74
N TRP A 84 2.43 4.92 9.96
CA TRP A 84 3.69 4.90 10.67
C TRP A 84 4.41 3.56 10.46
N LEU A 85 5.72 3.63 10.26
CA LEU A 85 6.60 2.47 10.24
C LEU A 85 7.93 2.89 10.89
N GLN A 86 8.49 2.04 11.74
CA GLN A 86 9.70 2.37 12.49
C GLN A 86 10.82 2.89 11.56
N ASP A 87 11.43 4.02 11.94
CA ASP A 87 12.56 4.61 11.24
C ASP A 87 13.86 3.85 11.54
N ASN A 88 14.87 4.09 10.70
CA ASN A 88 16.23 3.57 10.86
C ASN A 88 16.33 2.03 10.96
N ILE A 89 15.41 1.32 10.32
CA ILE A 89 15.44 -0.13 10.23
C ILE A 89 15.24 -0.55 8.77
N PRO A 90 15.97 -1.57 8.29
CA PRO A 90 15.77 -2.07 6.94
C PRO A 90 14.37 -2.62 6.75
N VAL A 91 13.76 -2.31 5.60
CA VAL A 91 12.43 -2.76 5.23
C VAL A 91 12.52 -3.55 3.94
N LYS A 92 11.95 -4.73 3.91
CA LYS A 92 11.78 -5.51 2.68
C LYS A 92 10.54 -5.01 1.94
N VAL A 93 10.68 -4.83 0.64
CA VAL A 93 9.60 -4.34 -0.22
C VAL A 93 9.33 -5.36 -1.30
N GLY A 94 8.07 -5.67 -1.52
CA GLY A 94 7.67 -6.63 -2.53
C GLY A 94 6.19 -6.54 -2.86
N VAL A 95 5.74 -7.51 -3.64
CA VAL A 95 4.33 -7.72 -3.94
C VAL A 95 3.80 -8.86 -3.09
N MET A 96 2.49 -8.83 -2.83
CA MET A 96 1.85 -9.89 -2.05
C MET A 96 0.49 -10.25 -2.63
N ALA A 97 0.07 -11.49 -2.41
CA ALA A 97 -1.28 -11.95 -2.67
C ALA A 97 -1.68 -12.92 -1.56
N ALA A 98 -2.94 -12.87 -1.16
CA ALA A 98 -3.46 -13.76 -0.12
C ALA A 98 -4.93 -14.08 -0.39
N SER A 99 -5.33 -15.30 -0.06
CA SER A 99 -6.71 -15.78 -0.15
C SER A 99 -7.06 -16.49 1.18
N PRO A 100 -7.29 -15.70 2.26
CA PRO A 100 -7.45 -16.28 3.60
C PRO A 100 -8.66 -17.22 3.74
N ASP A 101 -9.76 -16.88 3.10
CA ASP A 101 -11.02 -17.62 3.18
C ASP A 101 -11.33 -18.44 1.92
N GLY A 102 -10.50 -18.32 0.88
CA GLY A 102 -10.74 -18.97 -0.41
C GLY A 102 -9.73 -20.04 -0.74
N THR A 103 -9.83 -20.57 -1.95
CA THR A 103 -8.94 -21.62 -2.48
C THR A 103 -7.82 -21.05 -3.35
N GLY A 104 -7.77 -19.74 -3.51
CA GLY A 104 -6.79 -19.04 -4.29
C GLY A 104 -7.37 -18.30 -5.49
N PHE A 105 -6.57 -17.45 -6.09
CA PHE A 105 -6.87 -16.69 -7.28
C PHE A 105 -5.58 -16.31 -7.98
N LYS A 106 -5.69 -15.78 -9.20
CA LYS A 106 -4.55 -15.27 -9.95
C LYS A 106 -4.46 -13.75 -9.80
N ALA A 107 -3.29 -13.26 -9.40
CA ALA A 107 -2.96 -11.84 -9.43
C ALA A 107 -1.79 -11.61 -10.38
N THR A 108 -1.85 -10.54 -11.17
CA THR A 108 -0.76 -10.16 -12.08
C THR A 108 -0.19 -8.84 -11.64
N PHE A 109 1.13 -8.77 -11.54
CA PHE A 109 1.87 -7.57 -11.16
C PHE A 109 2.74 -7.12 -12.31
N GLU A 110 2.70 -5.83 -12.62
CA GLU A 110 3.50 -5.22 -13.68
C GLU A 110 4.19 -3.96 -13.17
N HIS A 111 5.29 -3.58 -13.82
CA HIS A 111 6.01 -2.33 -13.54
C HIS A 111 6.45 -2.14 -12.08
N PHE A 112 6.76 -3.23 -11.39
CA PHE A 112 7.29 -3.15 -10.03
C PHE A 112 8.65 -2.45 -10.04
N LYS A 113 8.77 -1.36 -9.26
CA LYS A 113 10.00 -0.56 -9.17
C LYS A 113 10.26 -0.15 -7.73
N VAL A 114 11.52 -0.11 -7.36
CA VAL A 114 11.97 0.46 -6.08
C VAL A 114 13.00 1.53 -6.39
N LYS A 115 12.80 2.73 -5.86
CA LYS A 115 13.71 3.86 -6.07
C LYS A 115 14.17 4.43 -4.73
N HIS A 116 15.42 4.83 -4.67
CA HIS A 116 15.95 5.56 -3.52
C HIS A 116 15.35 6.98 -3.48
N LEU A 117 14.94 7.42 -2.29
CA LEU A 117 14.46 8.77 -2.03
C LEU A 117 15.56 9.54 -1.29
N PRO A 118 16.28 10.45 -1.97
CA PRO A 118 17.44 11.12 -1.35
C PRO A 118 17.04 12.10 -0.25
N ASP A 119 15.90 12.76 -0.35
CA ASP A 119 15.35 13.62 0.70
C ASP A 119 14.03 13.06 1.19
N GLN A 120 14.02 12.61 2.45
CA GLN A 120 12.86 11.96 3.06
C GLN A 120 11.89 12.93 3.74
N ARG A 121 12.13 14.23 3.63
CA ARG A 121 11.21 15.23 4.18
C ARG A 121 10.00 15.40 3.28
N ARG A 122 8.88 15.77 3.88
CA ARG A 122 7.64 15.98 3.12
C ARG A 122 7.74 17.19 2.19
N LEU A 123 7.06 17.11 1.06
CA LEU A 123 7.05 18.19 0.08
C LEU A 123 6.53 19.51 0.68
N GLU A 124 5.52 19.48 1.53
CA GLU A 124 5.02 20.66 2.22
C GLU A 124 6.11 21.32 3.08
N TRP A 125 6.88 20.49 3.79
CA TRP A 125 8.01 20.98 4.59
C TRP A 125 9.08 21.61 3.71
N LEU A 126 9.42 20.96 2.59
CA LEU A 126 10.40 21.46 1.64
C LEU A 126 9.97 22.80 1.05
N LYS A 127 8.73 22.94 0.64
CA LYS A 127 8.18 24.20 0.11
C LYS A 127 8.21 25.32 1.15
N LYS A 128 7.88 25.01 2.40
CA LYS A 128 7.85 25.98 3.50
C LYS A 128 9.23 26.48 3.86
N ASN A 129 10.27 25.65 3.69
CA ASN A 129 11.65 25.95 4.11
C ASN A 129 12.62 26.13 2.94
N ALA A 130 12.10 26.33 1.74
CA ALA A 130 12.90 26.43 0.50
C ALA A 130 13.40 27.84 0.22
N GLU A 131 14.08 28.46 1.16
CA GLU A 131 14.71 29.78 0.97
C GLU A 131 16.21 29.74 1.15
#